data_35022731041f5e829216759b7c16af1d
#
_entry.id   35022731041f5e829216759b7c16af1d
#
_cell.length_a   1.000
_cell.length_b   1.000
_cell.length_c   1.000
_cell.angle_alpha   90.00
_cell.angle_beta   90.00
_cell.angle_gamma   90.00
#
_symmetry.space_group_name_H-M   'P 1'
#
loop_
_entity.id
_entity.type
_entity.pdbx_description
1 polymer ?
#
loop_
_entity_poly.entity_id
_entity_poly.type
_entity_poly.pdbx_seq_one_letter_code
_entity_poly.pdbx_strand_id
1 'polypeptide(L)'
;MRRRWQFIVVHNSGTRQGSARIFDYYHRHVRRMRNGLAYHFVIGNGTSTGDGQIEVGDRWRRQINGGHVHSDYLNNIALGICLVGDFNRDQPTRRQLEACEELINYLRKRCGKIEAHYAVVRPHREVNPPQWATDCPGNAFPYSWFRRFQE
;
A
#
# COMPACT_ATOMS: atom_id res chain seq x y z
N MET A 1 12.44 12.51 -9.81
CA MET A 1 11.91 11.69 -8.72
C MET A 1 12.68 11.94 -7.44
N ARG A 2 11.99 12.12 -6.33
CA ARG A 2 12.64 12.30 -5.04
C ARG A 2 13.26 10.99 -4.56
N ARG A 3 14.45 11.05 -3.99
CA ARG A 3 15.15 9.89 -3.43
C ARG A 3 14.83 9.70 -1.95
N ARG A 4 13.55 9.68 -1.60
CA ARG A 4 13.15 9.57 -0.19
C ARG A 4 12.46 8.24 0.15
N TRP A 5 12.08 7.46 -0.85
CA TRP A 5 11.28 6.27 -0.65
C TRP A 5 12.19 5.09 -0.27
N GLN A 6 12.18 4.77 1.03
CA GLN A 6 12.99 3.70 1.60
C GLN A 6 12.18 2.44 1.88
N PHE A 7 10.84 2.56 1.92
CA PHE A 7 9.95 1.45 2.21
C PHE A 7 8.79 1.42 1.23
N ILE A 8 8.25 0.22 1.03
CA ILE A 8 6.98 0.00 0.35
C ILE A 8 6.14 -0.83 1.31
N VAL A 9 5.02 -0.29 1.75
CA VAL A 9 4.16 -0.90 2.75
C VAL A 9 2.88 -1.37 2.09
N VAL A 10 2.55 -2.65 2.27
CA VAL A 10 1.39 -3.29 1.67
C VAL A 10 0.26 -3.37 2.69
N HIS A 11 -0.92 -2.93 2.26
CA HIS A 11 -2.14 -2.87 3.07
C HIS A 11 -3.28 -3.63 2.41
N ASN A 12 -4.29 -3.98 3.21
CA ASN A 12 -5.62 -4.25 2.69
C ASN A 12 -6.54 -3.07 3.00
N SER A 13 -7.67 -2.98 2.30
CA SER A 13 -8.65 -1.92 2.59
C SER A 13 -9.51 -2.26 3.83
N GLY A 14 -9.58 -3.52 4.21
CA GLY A 14 -10.48 -3.97 5.27
C GLY A 14 -11.94 -4.01 4.83
N THR A 15 -12.19 -3.86 3.53
CA THR A 15 -13.52 -3.87 2.92
C THR A 15 -13.51 -4.82 1.73
N ARG A 16 -14.66 -5.46 1.44
CA ARG A 16 -14.75 -6.38 0.29
C ARG A 16 -14.85 -5.65 -1.04
N GLN A 17 -15.22 -4.38 -1.02
CA GLN A 17 -15.39 -3.56 -2.21
C GLN A 17 -14.64 -2.25 -2.04
N GLY A 18 -14.30 -1.63 -3.14
CA GLY A 18 -13.70 -0.31 -3.09
C GLY A 18 -12.90 0.05 -4.32
N SER A 19 -12.45 1.29 -4.33
CA SER A 19 -11.61 1.88 -5.36
C SER A 19 -10.87 3.08 -4.77
N ALA A 20 -9.90 3.60 -5.49
CA ALA A 20 -9.19 4.80 -5.07
C ALA A 20 -10.17 5.96 -4.85
N ARG A 21 -11.16 6.12 -5.72
CA ARG A 21 -12.16 7.18 -5.61
C ARG A 21 -12.99 7.04 -4.34
N ILE A 22 -13.46 5.83 -4.04
CA ILE A 22 -14.27 5.54 -2.86
C ILE A 22 -13.47 5.80 -1.60
N PHE A 23 -12.22 5.34 -1.55
CA PHE A 23 -11.36 5.53 -0.38
C PHE A 23 -10.94 6.98 -0.22
N ASP A 24 -10.70 7.69 -1.33
CA ASP A 24 -10.39 9.12 -1.28
C ASP A 24 -11.54 9.89 -0.64
N TYR A 25 -12.78 9.60 -1.03
CA TYR A 25 -13.95 10.22 -0.44
C TYR A 25 -14.00 9.97 1.06
N TYR A 26 -13.81 8.71 1.49
CA TYR A 26 -13.85 8.35 2.90
C TYR A 26 -12.72 9.05 3.68
N HIS A 27 -11.51 9.00 3.18
CA HIS A 27 -10.37 9.63 3.86
C HIS A 27 -10.55 11.15 3.95
N ARG A 28 -11.08 11.76 2.92
CA ARG A 28 -11.26 13.21 2.87
C ARG A 28 -12.40 13.69 3.74
N HIS A 29 -13.54 13.03 3.69
CA HIS A 29 -14.76 13.51 4.31
C HIS A 29 -15.07 12.89 5.68
N VAL A 30 -14.65 11.65 5.92
CA VAL A 30 -14.87 10.97 7.20
C VAL A 30 -13.64 11.07 8.09
N ARG A 31 -12.47 10.76 7.55
CA ARG A 31 -11.21 10.81 8.30
C ARG A 31 -10.60 12.20 8.33
N ARG A 32 -11.19 13.15 7.60
CA ARG A 32 -10.75 14.55 7.57
C ARG A 32 -9.30 14.73 7.12
N MET A 33 -8.83 13.88 6.21
CA MET A 33 -7.48 13.96 5.67
C MET A 33 -7.42 14.98 4.54
N ARG A 34 -6.62 16.01 4.73
CA ARG A 34 -6.53 17.13 3.79
C ARG A 34 -6.12 16.72 2.38
N ASN A 35 -5.18 15.78 2.28
CA ASN A 35 -4.66 15.33 0.99
C ASN A 35 -5.42 14.09 0.45
N GLY A 36 -6.54 13.73 1.07
CA GLY A 36 -7.40 12.65 0.61
C GLY A 36 -6.78 11.26 0.74
N LEU A 37 -6.95 10.44 -0.28
CA LEU A 37 -6.48 9.04 -0.30
C LEU A 37 -5.12 8.88 0.37
N ALA A 38 -5.08 8.06 1.42
CA ALA A 38 -3.89 7.90 2.25
C ALA A 38 -2.76 7.12 1.55
N TYR A 39 -3.10 6.34 0.53
CA TYR A 39 -2.18 5.46 -0.18
C TYR A 39 -1.65 6.12 -1.44
N HIS A 40 -0.52 5.62 -1.94
CA HIS A 40 0.04 6.05 -3.23
C HIS A 40 -0.58 5.25 -4.39
N PHE A 41 -0.99 4.01 -4.13
CA PHE A 41 -1.61 3.13 -5.13
C PHE A 41 -2.72 2.30 -4.51
N VAL A 42 -3.71 1.96 -5.32
CA VAL A 42 -4.78 1.03 -4.94
C VAL A 42 -4.90 -0.03 -6.03
N ILE A 43 -4.99 -1.30 -5.65
CA ILE A 43 -5.14 -2.41 -6.57
C ILE A 43 -6.51 -3.05 -6.40
N GLY A 44 -7.33 -2.99 -7.43
CA GLY A 44 -8.70 -3.46 -7.42
C GLY A 44 -8.84 -4.98 -7.37
N ASN A 45 -9.99 -5.43 -6.87
CA ASN A 45 -10.31 -6.87 -6.76
C ASN A 45 -11.47 -7.28 -7.65
N GLY A 46 -11.85 -6.47 -8.63
CA GLY A 46 -12.93 -6.79 -9.55
C GLY A 46 -14.32 -6.31 -9.10
N THR A 47 -14.40 -5.62 -7.97
CA THR A 47 -15.70 -5.12 -7.46
C THR A 47 -16.02 -3.73 -8.00
N SER A 48 -15.26 -2.72 -7.61
CA SER A 48 -15.47 -1.33 -8.07
C SER A 48 -14.57 -0.95 -9.24
N THR A 49 -13.47 -1.67 -9.42
CA THR A 49 -12.57 -1.54 -10.57
C THR A 49 -12.15 -2.95 -11.00
N GLY A 50 -11.35 -3.07 -12.06
CA GLY A 50 -10.90 -4.37 -12.55
C GLY A 50 -10.07 -5.14 -11.53
N ASP A 51 -10.11 -6.46 -11.62
CA ASP A 51 -9.32 -7.34 -10.77
C ASP A 51 -7.83 -7.21 -11.14
N GLY A 52 -7.01 -6.76 -10.20
CA GLY A 52 -5.60 -6.47 -10.43
C GLY A 52 -5.35 -5.12 -11.09
N GLN A 53 -6.39 -4.30 -11.27
CA GLN A 53 -6.22 -2.96 -11.84
C GLN A 53 -5.50 -2.05 -10.85
N ILE A 54 -4.41 -1.43 -11.31
CA ILE A 54 -3.63 -0.50 -10.49
C ILE A 54 -4.15 0.92 -10.71
N GLU A 55 -4.57 1.56 -9.62
CA GLU A 55 -4.96 2.96 -9.62
C GLU A 55 -3.85 3.79 -8.98
N VAL A 56 -3.44 4.86 -9.66
CA VAL A 56 -2.37 5.75 -9.20
C VAL A 56 -2.97 6.90 -8.41
N GLY A 57 -2.53 7.06 -7.18
CA GLY A 57 -2.99 8.14 -6.32
C GLY A 57 -2.21 9.44 -6.51
N ASP A 58 -2.83 10.55 -6.09
CA ASP A 58 -2.20 11.87 -6.19
C ASP A 58 -0.92 11.97 -5.37
N ARG A 59 -0.84 11.23 -4.27
CA ARG A 59 0.38 11.27 -3.44
C ARG A 59 1.60 10.73 -4.18
N TRP A 60 1.40 9.80 -5.11
CA TRP A 60 2.49 9.37 -5.99
C TRP A 60 2.78 10.42 -7.06
N ARG A 61 1.74 10.93 -7.74
CA ARG A 61 1.92 11.94 -8.79
C ARG A 61 2.62 13.18 -8.28
N ARG A 62 2.26 13.63 -7.07
CA ARG A 62 2.81 14.83 -6.44
C ARG A 62 4.07 14.54 -5.61
N GLN A 63 4.43 13.26 -5.43
CA GLN A 63 5.58 12.84 -4.64
C GLN A 63 5.51 13.40 -3.21
N ILE A 64 4.38 13.24 -2.56
CA ILE A 64 4.17 13.69 -1.18
C ILE A 64 4.00 12.49 -0.24
N ASN A 65 4.16 12.76 1.05
CA ASN A 65 4.05 11.75 2.09
C ASN A 65 2.69 11.07 2.08
N GLY A 66 2.67 9.79 2.48
CA GLY A 66 1.44 9.04 2.68
C GLY A 66 0.74 9.40 3.98
N GLY A 67 -0.39 8.75 4.22
CA GLY A 67 -1.12 8.83 5.47
C GLY A 67 -1.59 7.43 5.88
N HIS A 68 -0.74 6.42 5.63
CA HIS A 68 -1.16 5.01 5.67
C HIS A 68 -0.55 4.21 6.82
N VAL A 69 0.34 4.80 7.60
CA VAL A 69 0.91 4.15 8.79
C VAL A 69 0.88 5.11 9.98
N HIS A 70 1.01 4.57 11.18
CA HIS A 70 0.91 5.36 12.41
C HIS A 70 2.27 5.92 12.84
N SER A 71 2.94 6.59 11.91
CA SER A 71 4.25 7.21 12.11
C SER A 71 4.44 8.27 11.04
N ASP A 72 4.55 9.54 11.44
CA ASP A 72 4.80 10.62 10.47
C ASP A 72 6.12 10.44 9.75
N TYR A 73 7.13 9.96 10.46
CA TYR A 73 8.43 9.67 9.87
C TYR A 73 8.32 8.65 8.75
N LEU A 74 7.65 7.52 9.01
CA LEU A 74 7.48 6.47 8.01
C LEU A 74 6.58 6.91 6.86
N ASN A 75 5.51 7.67 7.14
CA ASN A 75 4.68 8.21 6.07
C ASN A 75 5.47 9.09 5.10
N ASN A 76 6.54 9.70 5.57
CA ASN A 76 7.40 10.56 4.75
C ASN A 76 8.37 9.78 3.86
N ILE A 77 8.68 8.53 4.20
CA ILE A 77 9.68 7.71 3.48
C ILE A 77 9.12 6.38 2.96
N ALA A 78 7.83 6.13 3.15
CA ALA A 78 7.20 4.87 2.76
C ALA A 78 6.08 5.07 1.75
N LEU A 79 6.18 4.36 0.63
CA LEU A 79 5.07 4.27 -0.32
C LEU A 79 4.03 3.29 0.23
N GLY A 80 2.74 3.63 0.09
CA GLY A 80 1.64 2.76 0.49
C GLY A 80 0.91 2.19 -0.70
N ILE A 81 0.76 0.86 -0.73
CA ILE A 81 -0.05 0.14 -1.71
C ILE A 81 -1.19 -0.54 -0.96
N CYS A 82 -2.42 -0.24 -1.35
CA CYS A 82 -3.60 -0.86 -0.76
C CYS A 82 -4.23 -1.84 -1.75
N LEU A 83 -4.37 -3.10 -1.35
CA LEU A 83 -5.15 -4.08 -2.09
C LEU A 83 -6.58 -4.06 -1.56
N VAL A 84 -7.55 -3.90 -2.46
CA VAL A 84 -8.97 -3.91 -2.07
C VAL A 84 -9.35 -5.31 -1.59
N GLY A 85 -9.83 -5.42 -0.37
CA GLY A 85 -10.28 -6.67 0.22
C GLY A 85 -10.23 -6.65 1.73
N ASP A 86 -10.93 -7.60 2.32
CA ASP A 86 -10.86 -7.89 3.76
C ASP A 86 -10.12 -9.21 3.93
N PHE A 87 -8.81 -9.13 4.10
CA PHE A 87 -7.97 -10.33 4.13
C PHE A 87 -7.83 -10.94 5.53
N ASN A 88 -8.73 -10.59 6.43
CA ASN A 88 -9.02 -11.42 7.60
C ASN A 88 -10.04 -12.52 7.24
N ARG A 89 -10.83 -12.32 6.20
CA ARG A 89 -11.91 -13.20 5.77
C ARG A 89 -11.63 -13.90 4.46
N ASP A 90 -11.08 -13.17 3.49
CA ASP A 90 -10.82 -13.66 2.14
C ASP A 90 -9.33 -13.59 1.86
N GLN A 91 -8.90 -14.16 0.75
CA GLN A 91 -7.52 -13.98 0.28
C GLN A 91 -7.49 -12.98 -0.87
N PRO A 92 -6.37 -12.28 -1.07
CA PRO A 92 -6.22 -11.46 -2.26
C PRO A 92 -6.30 -12.34 -3.51
N THR A 93 -6.81 -11.79 -4.60
CA THR A 93 -6.87 -12.54 -5.84
C THR A 93 -5.48 -12.76 -6.40
N ARG A 94 -5.33 -13.78 -7.24
CA ARG A 94 -4.08 -14.03 -7.94
C ARG A 94 -3.66 -12.80 -8.75
N ARG A 95 -4.60 -12.14 -9.43
CA ARG A 95 -4.31 -10.95 -10.23
C ARG A 95 -3.86 -9.78 -9.38
N GLN A 96 -4.42 -9.63 -8.18
CA GLN A 96 -3.95 -8.60 -7.24
C GLN A 96 -2.49 -8.86 -6.83
N LEU A 97 -2.15 -10.08 -6.50
CA LEU A 97 -0.78 -10.42 -6.08
C LEU A 97 0.21 -10.24 -7.23
N GLU A 98 -0.15 -10.65 -8.44
CA GLU A 98 0.69 -10.46 -9.62
C GLU A 98 0.91 -8.97 -9.92
N ALA A 99 -0.18 -8.19 -9.91
CA ALA A 99 -0.10 -6.75 -10.16
C ALA A 99 0.72 -6.03 -9.09
N CYS A 100 0.55 -6.42 -7.84
CA CYS A 100 1.29 -5.85 -6.73
C CYS A 100 2.80 -6.15 -6.86
N GLU A 101 3.15 -7.37 -7.23
CA GLU A 101 4.54 -7.75 -7.46
C GLU A 101 5.16 -6.93 -8.61
N GLU A 102 4.46 -6.81 -9.71
CA GLU A 102 4.94 -6.00 -10.85
C GLU A 102 5.12 -4.54 -10.46
N LEU A 103 4.16 -3.98 -9.72
CA LEU A 103 4.24 -2.61 -9.25
C LEU A 103 5.42 -2.40 -8.30
N ILE A 104 5.60 -3.30 -7.34
CA ILE A 104 6.72 -3.22 -6.40
C ILE A 104 8.06 -3.28 -7.13
N ASN A 105 8.21 -4.20 -8.07
CA ASN A 105 9.45 -4.33 -8.85
C ASN A 105 9.70 -3.07 -9.68
N TYR A 106 8.66 -2.51 -10.28
CA TYR A 106 8.76 -1.24 -10.99
C TYR A 106 9.22 -0.11 -10.06
N LEU A 107 8.57 0.01 -8.89
CA LEU A 107 8.87 1.08 -7.93
C LEU A 107 10.28 0.97 -7.38
N ARG A 108 10.73 -0.23 -7.04
CA ARG A 108 12.08 -0.46 -6.53
C ARG A 108 13.11 -0.04 -7.57
N LYS A 109 12.90 -0.39 -8.83
CA LYS A 109 13.78 0.00 -9.93
C LYS A 109 13.71 1.52 -10.18
N ARG A 110 12.51 2.08 -10.17
CA ARG A 110 12.27 3.51 -10.44
C ARG A 110 12.89 4.40 -9.37
N CYS A 111 12.73 4.03 -8.11
CA CYS A 111 13.30 4.78 -6.98
C CYS A 111 14.81 4.54 -6.85
N GLY A 112 15.30 3.40 -7.32
CA GLY A 112 16.70 3.05 -7.22
C GLY A 112 17.13 2.72 -5.81
N LYS A 113 18.45 2.64 -5.62
CA LYS A 113 19.03 2.33 -4.31
C LYS A 113 19.29 3.58 -3.49
N ILE A 114 19.03 3.50 -2.20
CA ILE A 114 19.43 4.48 -1.21
C ILE A 114 20.37 3.76 -0.25
N GLU A 115 21.59 4.27 -0.10
CA GLU A 115 22.63 3.64 0.73
C GLU A 115 22.82 2.16 0.40
N ALA A 116 22.91 1.86 -0.91
CA ALA A 116 23.13 0.53 -1.47
C ALA A 116 21.95 -0.44 -1.33
N HIS A 117 20.78 0.02 -0.90
CA HIS A 117 19.59 -0.83 -0.74
C HIS A 117 18.41 -0.32 -1.54
N TYR A 118 17.69 -1.23 -2.19
CA TYR A 118 16.38 -0.95 -2.74
C TYR A 118 15.37 -0.74 -1.61
N ALA A 119 14.23 -0.11 -1.94
CA ALA A 119 13.15 0.06 -0.98
C ALA A 119 12.75 -1.29 -0.37
N VAL A 120 12.62 -1.31 0.95
CA VAL A 120 12.29 -2.52 1.71
C VAL A 120 10.78 -2.72 1.70
N VAL A 121 10.32 -3.92 1.35
CA VAL A 121 8.89 -4.24 1.26
C VAL A 121 8.43 -4.89 2.56
N ARG A 122 7.39 -4.33 3.18
CA ARG A 122 6.86 -4.81 4.46
C ARG A 122 5.33 -4.80 4.47
N PRO A 123 4.70 -5.76 5.16
CA PRO A 123 3.28 -5.63 5.47
C PRO A 123 3.09 -4.57 6.57
N HIS A 124 1.94 -3.90 6.56
CA HIS A 124 1.64 -2.83 7.51
C HIS A 124 1.80 -3.28 8.98
N ARG A 125 1.41 -4.51 9.30
CA ARG A 125 1.49 -5.04 10.67
C ARG A 125 2.90 -5.03 11.27
N GLU A 126 3.93 -4.96 10.43
CA GLU A 126 5.32 -4.97 10.89
C GLU A 126 5.91 -3.58 11.11
N VAL A 127 5.20 -2.52 10.73
CA VAL A 127 5.79 -1.17 10.74
C VAL A 127 5.15 -0.21 11.72
N ASN A 128 3.97 -0.52 12.28
CA ASN A 128 3.37 0.33 13.30
C ASN A 128 4.03 0.14 14.66
N PRO A 129 4.13 1.21 15.48
CA PRO A 129 4.54 1.04 16.88
C PRO A 129 3.60 0.10 17.63
N PRO A 130 4.06 -0.61 18.68
CA PRO A 130 3.24 -1.61 19.39
C PRO A 130 1.91 -1.07 19.93
N GLN A 131 1.84 0.18 20.36
CA GLN A 131 0.61 0.78 20.86
C GLN A 131 -0.43 1.00 19.75
N TRP A 132 -0.03 0.92 18.49
CA TRP A 132 -0.90 1.06 17.32
C TRP A 132 -0.89 -0.21 16.47
N ALA A 133 -0.79 -1.37 17.14
CA ALA A 133 -0.74 -2.66 16.46
C ALA A 133 -1.95 -2.83 15.52
N THR A 134 -1.69 -3.43 14.37
CA THR A 134 -2.72 -3.70 13.36
C THR A 134 -2.49 -5.09 12.78
N ASP A 135 -3.55 -5.77 12.35
CA ASP A 135 -3.44 -7.03 11.63
C ASP A 135 -3.36 -6.82 10.11
N CYS A 136 -3.43 -5.58 9.62
CA CYS A 136 -3.32 -5.25 8.21
C CYS A 136 -1.99 -5.76 7.63
N PRO A 137 -1.97 -6.40 6.46
CA PRO A 137 -3.06 -6.60 5.50
C PRO A 137 -3.99 -7.79 5.75
N GLY A 138 -4.07 -8.31 6.97
CA GLY A 138 -5.05 -9.32 7.34
C GLY A 138 -4.45 -10.68 7.65
N ASN A 139 -5.12 -11.44 8.52
CA ASN A 139 -4.60 -12.73 9.00
C ASN A 139 -4.62 -13.83 7.95
N ALA A 140 -5.46 -13.71 6.92
CA ALA A 140 -5.52 -14.68 5.82
C ALA A 140 -4.62 -14.29 4.63
N PHE A 141 -3.89 -13.18 4.71
CA PHE A 141 -2.96 -12.80 3.65
C PHE A 141 -1.82 -13.82 3.56
N PRO A 142 -1.39 -14.22 2.35
CA PRO A 142 -0.31 -15.20 2.21
C PRO A 142 1.06 -14.55 2.44
N TYR A 143 1.50 -14.50 3.69
CA TYR A 143 2.71 -13.76 4.07
C TYR A 143 4.01 -14.29 3.47
N SER A 144 4.05 -15.57 3.08
CA SER A 144 5.20 -16.12 2.36
C SER A 144 5.46 -15.40 1.03
N TRP A 145 4.42 -14.74 0.47
CA TRP A 145 4.54 -13.95 -0.76
C TRP A 145 5.60 -12.84 -0.63
N PHE A 146 5.80 -12.28 0.58
CA PHE A 146 6.78 -11.23 0.79
C PHE A 146 8.23 -11.69 0.61
N ARG A 147 8.49 -13.01 0.68
CA ARG A 147 9.85 -13.56 0.53
C ARG A 147 10.48 -13.23 -0.82
N ARG A 148 9.67 -13.02 -1.86
CA ARG A 148 10.17 -12.70 -3.21
C ARG A 148 10.86 -11.34 -3.30
N PHE A 149 10.72 -10.48 -2.27
CA PHE A 149 11.34 -9.17 -2.22
C PHE A 149 12.53 -9.11 -1.26
N GLN A 150 12.94 -10.22 -0.71
CA GLN A 150 14.14 -10.29 0.12
C GLN A 150 15.38 -10.22 -0.78
N GLU A 151 16.41 -9.50 -0.29
CA GLU A 151 17.68 -9.35 -1.00
C GLU A 151 18.73 -10.29 -0.43
#